data_aa6b13c8c9bfdcb82e0542d9bcac1c21
#
_entry.id   aa6b13c8c9bfdcb82e0542d9bcac1c21
#
_cell.length_a   1.000
_cell.length_b   1.000
_cell.length_c   1.000
_cell.angle_alpha   90.00
_cell.angle_beta   90.00
_cell.angle_gamma   90.00
#
_symmetry.space_group_name_H-M   'P 1'
#
loop_
_entity.id
_entity.type
_entity.pdbx_description
1 polymer ?
#
loop_
_entity_poly.entity_id
_entity_poly.type
_entity_poly.pdbx_seq_one_letter_code
_entity_poly.pdbx_strand_id
1 'polypeptide(L)'
;MNILHMKYAVEVANAGSINKASESLLIAQPNLSRSIKELEADLGITIFDRSAKGMVLTEEGERFIGYAKRILAQIDEVETMYKSGKVAKKQFSICVPRASYIADAFARFSKQIAQEPIELLYKETNSKRVINNILHSDYRLGIIRYAENYDKYFKSVFEEKGLNYELVTEFHYLLLMNKKSPLGKMGEIRYPDLSSYIEIAHADPYVPSLALSEVKKEELPDNIDRRIFVFERASQFELLSANTDTFMWVSPVPDTLLERYGLVQKRCCDNQRKYRDVLIYKKEYRLTELDHLFITELCKSKRLYVK
;
A
#
# COMPACT_ATOMS: atom_id res chain seq x y z
N MET A 1 -17.28 -6.38 27.52
CA MET A 1 -17.66 -5.99 26.12
C MET A 1 -18.29 -7.17 25.40
N ASN A 2 -19.50 -7.04 24.86
CA ASN A 2 -20.28 -8.11 24.22
C ASN A 2 -20.34 -7.90 22.69
N ILE A 3 -20.07 -8.96 21.91
CA ILE A 3 -20.12 -8.92 20.43
C ILE A 3 -21.50 -8.53 19.92
N LEU A 4 -22.56 -9.00 20.56
CA LEU A 4 -23.94 -8.64 20.20
C LEU A 4 -24.20 -7.13 20.39
N HIS A 5 -23.69 -6.56 21.48
CA HIS A 5 -23.82 -5.11 21.74
C HIS A 5 -23.02 -4.29 20.69
N MET A 6 -21.86 -4.80 20.21
CA MET A 6 -21.14 -4.17 19.09
C MET A 6 -21.95 -4.20 17.79
N LYS A 7 -22.59 -5.35 17.46
CA LYS A 7 -23.49 -5.46 16.29
C LYS A 7 -24.61 -4.43 16.37
N TYR A 8 -25.22 -4.30 17.56
CA TYR A 8 -26.30 -3.32 17.81
C TYR A 8 -25.81 -1.88 17.64
N ALA A 9 -24.63 -1.56 18.15
CA ALA A 9 -24.08 -0.20 18.00
C ALA A 9 -23.79 0.14 16.53
N VAL A 10 -23.24 -0.80 15.76
CA VAL A 10 -23.01 -0.62 14.32
C VAL A 10 -24.33 -0.41 13.58
N GLU A 11 -25.38 -1.16 13.90
CA GLU A 11 -26.68 -1.01 13.24
C GLU A 11 -27.35 0.32 13.59
N VAL A 12 -27.27 0.77 14.85
CA VAL A 12 -27.77 2.10 15.27
C VAL A 12 -27.01 3.20 14.53
N ALA A 13 -25.70 3.08 14.35
CA ALA A 13 -24.89 4.03 13.60
C ALA A 13 -25.29 4.09 12.12
N ASN A 14 -25.56 2.95 11.51
CA ASN A 14 -25.99 2.86 10.10
C ASN A 14 -27.41 3.44 9.91
N ALA A 15 -28.33 3.15 10.84
CA ALA A 15 -29.71 3.59 10.75
C ALA A 15 -29.91 5.07 11.16
N GLY A 16 -28.99 5.67 11.93
CA GLY A 16 -29.08 7.00 12.50
C GLY A 16 -30.21 7.16 13.52
N SER A 17 -30.88 6.07 13.92
CA SER A 17 -32.02 6.05 14.80
C SER A 17 -32.18 4.71 15.53
N ILE A 18 -32.36 4.74 16.85
CA ILE A 18 -32.61 3.52 17.63
C ILE A 18 -33.91 2.82 17.18
N ASN A 19 -34.97 3.58 16.85
CA ASN A 19 -36.24 2.98 16.41
C ASN A 19 -36.07 2.22 15.09
N LYS A 20 -35.44 2.84 14.08
CA LYS A 20 -35.18 2.17 12.80
C LYS A 20 -34.25 0.95 12.96
N ALA A 21 -33.23 1.07 13.80
CA ALA A 21 -32.34 -0.06 14.09
C ALA A 21 -33.07 -1.20 14.82
N SER A 22 -33.97 -0.88 15.75
CA SER A 22 -34.78 -1.90 16.46
C SER A 22 -35.71 -2.66 15.52
N GLU A 23 -36.30 -1.97 14.53
CA GLU A 23 -37.11 -2.58 13.46
C GLU A 23 -36.28 -3.50 12.58
N SER A 24 -35.11 -3.01 12.11
CA SER A 24 -34.17 -3.80 11.29
C SER A 24 -33.69 -5.06 12.00
N LEU A 25 -33.38 -4.95 13.31
CA LEU A 25 -32.91 -6.06 14.14
C LEU A 25 -33.99 -6.97 14.68
N LEU A 26 -35.27 -6.63 14.50
CA LEU A 26 -36.45 -7.33 15.04
C LEU A 26 -36.38 -7.50 16.57
N ILE A 27 -35.94 -6.47 17.30
CA ILE A 27 -35.83 -6.44 18.74
C ILE A 27 -36.57 -5.25 19.32
N ALA A 28 -37.04 -5.38 20.57
CA ALA A 28 -37.72 -4.28 21.25
C ALA A 28 -36.76 -3.10 21.50
N GLN A 29 -37.18 -1.88 21.14
CA GLN A 29 -36.38 -0.66 21.28
C GLN A 29 -35.80 -0.45 22.72
N PRO A 30 -36.52 -0.75 23.83
CA PRO A 30 -35.95 -0.62 25.18
C PRO A 30 -34.75 -1.54 25.40
N ASN A 31 -34.77 -2.75 24.83
CA ASN A 31 -33.65 -3.70 24.92
C ASN A 31 -32.43 -3.20 24.14
N LEU A 32 -32.63 -2.69 22.92
CA LEU A 32 -31.57 -2.09 22.13
C LEU A 32 -30.93 -0.90 22.84
N SER A 33 -31.76 0.02 23.36
CA SER A 33 -31.30 1.19 24.10
C SER A 33 -30.50 0.81 25.36
N ARG A 34 -30.91 -0.25 26.06
CA ARG A 34 -30.21 -0.78 27.22
C ARG A 34 -28.87 -1.36 26.85
N SER A 35 -28.81 -2.18 25.78
CA SER A 35 -27.56 -2.78 25.28
C SER A 35 -26.52 -1.74 24.85
N ILE A 36 -26.95 -0.63 24.24
CA ILE A 36 -26.06 0.49 23.91
C ILE A 36 -25.51 1.13 25.19
N LYS A 37 -26.34 1.42 26.18
CA LYS A 37 -25.89 1.99 27.45
C LYS A 37 -24.94 1.08 28.23
N GLU A 38 -25.17 -0.23 28.20
CA GLU A 38 -24.27 -1.21 28.81
C GLU A 38 -22.92 -1.24 28.09
N LEU A 39 -22.90 -1.13 26.76
CA LEU A 39 -21.70 -1.05 25.98
C LEU A 39 -20.90 0.23 26.27
N GLU A 40 -21.56 1.37 26.32
CA GLU A 40 -20.94 2.66 26.68
C GLU A 40 -20.37 2.63 28.10
N ALA A 41 -21.11 2.05 29.07
CA ALA A 41 -20.63 1.88 30.44
C ALA A 41 -19.42 0.94 30.54
N ASP A 42 -19.44 -0.19 29.81
CA ASP A 42 -18.31 -1.13 29.76
C ASP A 42 -17.02 -0.49 29.20
N LEU A 43 -17.19 0.43 28.26
CA LEU A 43 -16.05 1.09 27.57
C LEU A 43 -15.63 2.39 28.27
N GLY A 44 -16.49 2.97 29.11
CA GLY A 44 -16.26 4.26 29.74
C GLY A 44 -16.33 5.44 28.76
N ILE A 45 -17.03 5.30 27.63
CA ILE A 45 -17.19 6.33 26.61
C ILE A 45 -18.66 6.55 26.25
N THR A 46 -18.96 7.72 25.69
CA THR A 46 -20.24 7.96 25.01
C THR A 46 -20.09 7.72 23.53
N ILE A 47 -20.82 6.76 22.97
CA ILE A 47 -20.76 6.43 21.53
C ILE A 47 -21.72 7.32 20.76
N PHE A 48 -22.92 7.60 21.32
CA PHE A 48 -23.98 8.33 20.64
C PHE A 48 -24.46 9.53 21.45
N ASP A 49 -24.53 10.67 20.78
CA ASP A 49 -25.29 11.84 21.26
C ASP A 49 -26.72 11.81 20.73
N ARG A 50 -27.68 12.11 21.60
CA ARG A 50 -29.09 12.28 21.22
C ARG A 50 -29.31 13.72 20.77
N SER A 51 -29.68 13.92 19.52
CA SER A 51 -30.00 15.23 18.96
C SER A 51 -31.42 15.25 18.39
N ALA A 52 -31.91 16.44 18.04
CA ALA A 52 -33.16 16.59 17.31
C ALA A 52 -33.12 15.94 15.91
N LYS A 53 -31.92 15.65 15.40
CA LYS A 53 -31.70 14.95 14.13
C LYS A 53 -31.59 13.41 14.27
N GLY A 54 -31.72 12.87 15.49
CA GLY A 54 -31.59 11.45 15.78
C GLY A 54 -30.34 11.11 16.60
N MET A 55 -29.81 9.89 16.39
CA MET A 55 -28.56 9.40 17.01
C MET A 55 -27.37 9.82 16.18
N VAL A 56 -26.47 10.63 16.72
CA VAL A 56 -25.27 11.11 16.09
C VAL A 56 -24.07 10.53 16.81
N LEU A 57 -23.06 10.07 16.09
CA LEU A 57 -21.82 9.56 16.68
C LEU A 57 -21.01 10.71 17.32
N THR A 58 -20.45 10.45 18.50
CA THR A 58 -19.39 11.29 19.08
C THR A 58 -18.08 11.00 18.35
N GLU A 59 -17.02 11.80 18.59
CA GLU A 59 -15.68 11.53 18.04
C GLU A 59 -15.13 10.18 18.52
N GLU A 60 -15.37 9.84 19.79
CA GLU A 60 -14.99 8.53 20.35
C GLU A 60 -15.85 7.42 19.77
N GLY A 61 -17.15 7.69 19.54
CA GLY A 61 -18.09 6.78 18.89
C GLY A 61 -17.68 6.46 17.46
N GLU A 62 -17.28 7.43 16.65
CA GLU A 62 -16.79 7.18 15.28
C GLU A 62 -15.57 6.25 15.26
N ARG A 63 -14.61 6.51 16.14
CA ARG A 63 -13.44 5.64 16.31
C ARG A 63 -13.84 4.23 16.72
N PHE A 64 -14.70 4.10 17.73
CA PHE A 64 -15.19 2.80 18.20
C PHE A 64 -15.95 2.04 17.12
N ILE A 65 -16.90 2.65 16.41
CA ILE A 65 -17.67 2.02 15.33
C ILE A 65 -16.74 1.55 14.20
N GLY A 66 -15.68 2.31 13.88
CA GLY A 66 -14.66 1.88 12.94
C GLY A 66 -13.93 0.59 13.37
N TYR A 67 -13.61 0.45 14.65
CA TYR A 67 -13.04 -0.79 15.21
C TYR A 67 -14.07 -1.92 15.26
N ALA A 68 -15.29 -1.63 15.72
CA ALA A 68 -16.37 -2.61 15.82
C ALA A 68 -16.69 -3.26 14.46
N LYS A 69 -16.79 -2.48 13.40
CA LYS A 69 -16.99 -2.99 12.02
C LYS A 69 -15.89 -3.96 11.60
N ARG A 70 -14.62 -3.67 11.89
CA ARG A 70 -13.49 -4.55 11.56
C ARG A 70 -13.53 -5.87 12.34
N ILE A 71 -13.80 -5.81 13.65
CA ILE A 71 -13.94 -7.00 14.51
C ILE A 71 -15.09 -7.88 14.03
N LEU A 72 -16.24 -7.29 13.74
CA LEU A 72 -17.41 -8.02 13.26
C LEU A 72 -17.18 -8.67 11.90
N ALA A 73 -16.47 -8.00 10.99
CA ALA A 73 -16.08 -8.58 9.69
C ALA A 73 -15.15 -9.78 9.85
N GLN A 74 -14.19 -9.73 10.79
CA GLN A 74 -13.32 -10.87 11.10
C GLN A 74 -14.09 -12.06 11.71
N ILE A 75 -15.08 -11.79 12.57
CA ILE A 75 -15.95 -12.84 13.12
C ILE A 75 -16.78 -13.49 12.01
N ASP A 76 -17.36 -12.71 11.11
CA ASP A 76 -18.15 -13.19 9.98
C ASP A 76 -17.29 -14.04 9.03
N GLU A 77 -16.03 -13.64 8.79
CA GLU A 77 -15.06 -14.41 8.01
C GLU A 77 -14.79 -15.78 8.66
N VAL A 78 -14.53 -15.81 9.98
CA VAL A 78 -14.35 -17.05 10.74
C VAL A 78 -15.61 -17.93 10.69
N GLU A 79 -16.78 -17.35 10.92
CA GLU A 79 -18.06 -18.09 10.85
C GLU A 79 -18.29 -18.66 9.44
N THR A 80 -18.00 -17.88 8.39
CA THR A 80 -18.13 -18.32 7.00
C THR A 80 -17.17 -19.45 6.69
N MET A 81 -15.91 -19.34 7.17
CA MET A 81 -14.89 -20.37 6.99
C MET A 81 -15.34 -21.73 7.55
N TYR A 82 -15.95 -21.75 8.72
CA TYR A 82 -16.33 -23.00 9.40
C TYR A 82 -17.74 -23.51 9.08
N LYS A 83 -18.73 -22.61 8.81
CA LYS A 83 -20.11 -22.99 8.53
C LYS A 83 -20.37 -23.37 7.07
N SER A 84 -19.59 -22.84 6.13
CA SER A 84 -19.86 -23.02 4.71
C SER A 84 -19.40 -24.37 4.13
N GLY A 85 -18.63 -25.17 4.86
CA GLY A 85 -18.02 -26.40 4.33
C GLY A 85 -17.16 -26.18 3.07
N LYS A 86 -17.00 -24.91 2.64
CA LYS A 86 -16.14 -24.54 1.51
C LYS A 86 -14.69 -24.59 1.96
N VAL A 87 -13.85 -25.22 1.14
CA VAL A 87 -12.39 -25.14 1.30
C VAL A 87 -12.03 -23.68 1.45
N ALA A 88 -11.41 -23.31 2.59
CA ALA A 88 -10.98 -21.94 2.83
C ALA A 88 -10.10 -21.49 1.66
N LYS A 89 -10.48 -20.40 1.01
CA LYS A 89 -9.67 -19.84 -0.09
C LYS A 89 -8.28 -19.52 0.45
N LYS A 90 -7.24 -20.01 -0.22
CA LYS A 90 -5.88 -19.57 0.06
C LYS A 90 -5.78 -18.06 -0.19
N GLN A 91 -5.11 -17.36 0.69
CA GLN A 91 -4.93 -15.91 0.55
C GLN A 91 -3.45 -15.56 0.51
N PHE A 92 -3.10 -14.69 -0.42
CA PHE A 92 -1.79 -14.04 -0.47
C PHE A 92 -1.99 -12.53 -0.57
N SER A 93 -1.26 -11.77 0.26
CA SER A 93 -1.40 -10.32 0.26
C SER A 93 -0.06 -9.62 0.43
N ILE A 94 0.23 -8.66 -0.45
CA ILE A 94 1.47 -7.90 -0.43
C ILE A 94 1.26 -6.42 -0.80
N CYS A 95 1.94 -5.53 -0.05
CA CYS A 95 2.09 -4.12 -0.40
C CYS A 95 3.52 -3.85 -0.87
N VAL A 96 3.69 -3.12 -1.96
CA VAL A 96 5.00 -2.90 -2.58
C VAL A 96 5.19 -1.46 -3.04
N PRO A 97 6.44 -0.98 -3.23
CA PRO A 97 6.68 0.26 -3.96
C PRO A 97 6.32 0.09 -5.44
N ARG A 98 6.09 1.20 -6.13
CA ARG A 98 5.84 1.21 -7.58
C ARG A 98 7.13 0.80 -8.32
N ALA A 99 7.25 -0.50 -8.62
CA ALA A 99 8.46 -1.11 -9.19
C ALA A 99 8.13 -2.16 -10.25
N SER A 100 8.60 -1.95 -11.47
CA SER A 100 8.27 -2.84 -12.59
C SER A 100 8.83 -4.25 -12.42
N TYR A 101 10.03 -4.41 -11.82
CA TYR A 101 10.61 -5.73 -11.56
C TYR A 101 9.82 -6.50 -10.49
N ILE A 102 9.22 -5.82 -9.50
CA ILE A 102 8.35 -6.47 -8.49
C ILE A 102 7.03 -6.90 -9.14
N ALA A 103 6.45 -6.04 -9.99
CA ALA A 103 5.25 -6.38 -10.73
C ALA A 103 5.46 -7.57 -11.69
N ASP A 104 6.63 -7.67 -12.35
CA ASP A 104 7.02 -8.83 -13.14
C ASP A 104 7.13 -10.10 -12.29
N ALA A 105 7.76 -10.01 -11.10
CA ALA A 105 7.82 -11.11 -10.15
C ALA A 105 6.42 -11.59 -9.73
N PHE A 106 5.51 -10.65 -9.44
CA PHE A 106 4.14 -10.99 -9.10
C PHE A 106 3.37 -11.63 -10.27
N ALA A 107 3.58 -11.15 -11.49
CA ALA A 107 2.99 -11.75 -12.68
C ALA A 107 3.50 -13.18 -12.92
N ARG A 108 4.80 -13.46 -12.68
CA ARG A 108 5.36 -14.82 -12.75
C ARG A 108 4.81 -15.73 -11.65
N PHE A 109 4.74 -15.22 -10.44
CA PHE A 109 4.14 -15.90 -9.29
C PHE A 109 2.68 -16.31 -9.59
N SER A 110 1.87 -15.38 -10.08
CA SER A 110 0.44 -15.65 -10.37
C SER A 110 0.21 -16.74 -11.41
N LYS A 111 1.16 -16.96 -12.34
CA LYS A 111 1.11 -18.04 -13.33
C LYS A 111 1.38 -19.42 -12.75
N GLN A 112 2.03 -19.52 -11.61
CA GLN A 112 2.41 -20.79 -10.97
C GLN A 112 1.37 -21.29 -9.96
N ILE A 113 0.33 -20.47 -9.72
CA ILE A 113 -0.70 -20.82 -8.77
C ILE A 113 -1.63 -21.87 -9.41
N ALA A 114 -1.81 -22.99 -8.71
CA ALA A 114 -2.70 -24.05 -9.12
C ALA A 114 -4.16 -23.58 -9.20
N GLN A 115 -5.05 -24.39 -9.82
CA GLN A 115 -6.48 -24.09 -10.00
C GLN A 115 -7.31 -24.18 -8.68
N GLU A 116 -6.68 -23.96 -7.54
CA GLU A 116 -7.37 -23.91 -6.26
C GLU A 116 -8.03 -22.54 -6.02
N PRO A 117 -9.12 -22.48 -5.25
CA PRO A 117 -9.70 -21.20 -4.84
C PRO A 117 -8.70 -20.35 -4.08
N ILE A 118 -8.30 -19.20 -4.65
CA ILE A 118 -7.30 -18.30 -4.08
C ILE A 118 -7.69 -16.84 -4.32
N GLU A 119 -7.34 -16.00 -3.37
CA GLU A 119 -7.42 -14.53 -3.48
C GLU A 119 -6.02 -13.92 -3.36
N LEU A 120 -5.65 -13.10 -4.34
CA LEU A 120 -4.37 -12.42 -4.40
C LEU A 120 -4.59 -10.91 -4.29
N LEU A 121 -4.01 -10.31 -3.25
CA LEU A 121 -4.03 -8.86 -3.03
C LEU A 121 -2.65 -8.27 -3.31
N TYR A 122 -2.54 -7.46 -4.35
CA TYR A 122 -1.31 -6.75 -4.72
C TYR A 122 -1.57 -5.25 -4.72
N LYS A 123 -0.86 -4.49 -3.88
CA LYS A 123 -1.06 -3.04 -3.73
C LYS A 123 0.25 -2.29 -3.87
N GLU A 124 0.29 -1.35 -4.80
CA GLU A 124 1.42 -0.42 -4.94
C GLU A 124 1.17 0.83 -4.10
N THR A 125 2.15 1.21 -3.28
CA THR A 125 2.03 2.40 -2.41
C THR A 125 3.40 2.84 -1.88
N ASN A 126 3.45 3.91 -1.07
CA ASN A 126 4.68 4.40 -0.44
C ASN A 126 5.04 3.63 0.85
N SER A 127 6.28 3.74 1.29
CA SER A 127 6.85 2.98 2.42
C SER A 127 6.09 3.18 3.74
N LYS A 128 5.62 4.40 4.05
CA LYS A 128 4.80 4.66 5.25
C LYS A 128 3.50 3.87 5.23
N ARG A 129 2.81 3.88 4.08
CA ARG A 129 1.55 3.15 3.92
C ARG A 129 1.77 1.64 3.92
N VAL A 130 2.90 1.14 3.37
CA VAL A 130 3.25 -0.28 3.48
C VAL A 130 3.35 -0.70 4.93
N ILE A 131 4.14 0.01 5.76
CA ILE A 131 4.28 -0.29 7.19
C ILE A 131 2.91 -0.27 7.89
N ASN A 132 2.11 0.76 7.66
CA ASN A 132 0.77 0.86 8.27
C ASN A 132 -0.16 -0.29 7.84
N ASN A 133 -0.12 -0.71 6.57
CA ASN A 133 -0.93 -1.81 6.07
C ASN A 133 -0.51 -3.16 6.71
N ILE A 134 0.78 -3.41 6.92
CA ILE A 134 1.28 -4.60 7.61
C ILE A 134 0.83 -4.60 9.08
N LEU A 135 0.86 -3.46 9.74
CA LEU A 135 0.53 -3.37 11.18
C LEU A 135 -0.98 -3.41 11.44
N HIS A 136 -1.79 -2.77 10.60
CA HIS A 136 -3.19 -2.45 10.90
C HIS A 136 -4.21 -2.94 9.87
N SER A 137 -3.77 -3.61 8.79
CA SER A 137 -4.64 -4.17 7.74
C SER A 137 -4.26 -5.63 7.45
N ASP A 138 -4.94 -6.26 6.50
CA ASP A 138 -4.80 -7.70 6.18
C ASP A 138 -3.63 -8.03 5.25
N TYR A 139 -2.67 -7.10 5.09
CA TYR A 139 -1.47 -7.39 4.31
C TYR A 139 -0.43 -8.11 5.15
N ARG A 140 0.04 -9.25 4.65
CA ARG A 140 0.99 -10.14 5.35
C ARG A 140 2.44 -9.79 5.03
N LEU A 141 2.72 -9.47 3.77
CA LEU A 141 4.04 -9.06 3.29
C LEU A 141 4.05 -7.61 2.85
N GLY A 142 5.19 -6.96 2.99
CA GLY A 142 5.45 -5.63 2.47
C GLY A 142 6.84 -5.51 1.89
N ILE A 143 7.00 -4.74 0.83
CA ILE A 143 8.32 -4.27 0.39
C ILE A 143 8.30 -2.76 0.53
N ILE A 144 9.28 -2.23 1.24
CA ILE A 144 9.48 -0.78 1.35
C ILE A 144 10.72 -0.35 0.59
N ARG A 145 10.71 0.88 0.10
CA ARG A 145 11.82 1.52 -0.59
C ARG A 145 12.25 2.78 0.14
N TYR A 146 13.54 2.93 0.35
CA TYR A 146 14.13 4.14 0.92
C TYR A 146 15.56 4.34 0.43
N ALA A 147 16.04 5.59 0.49
CA ALA A 147 17.43 5.89 0.20
C ALA A 147 18.35 5.39 1.34
N GLU A 148 19.52 4.87 1.00
CA GLU A 148 20.46 4.19 1.91
C GLU A 148 20.79 5.01 3.18
N ASN A 149 20.83 6.34 3.09
CA ASN A 149 21.05 7.22 4.22
C ASN A 149 20.00 7.10 5.34
N TYR A 150 18.80 6.57 5.05
CA TYR A 150 17.74 6.30 6.03
C TYR A 150 17.75 4.87 6.61
N ASP A 151 18.76 4.05 6.30
CA ASP A 151 18.80 2.64 6.73
C ASP A 151 18.72 2.48 8.27
N LYS A 152 19.45 3.29 9.02
CA LYS A 152 19.41 3.26 10.49
C LYS A 152 18.02 3.59 11.03
N TYR A 153 17.36 4.60 10.46
CA TYR A 153 16.00 4.98 10.85
C TYR A 153 15.02 3.82 10.63
N PHE A 154 15.00 3.24 9.43
CA PHE A 154 14.06 2.17 9.13
C PHE A 154 14.31 0.91 9.95
N LYS A 155 15.56 0.54 10.20
CA LYS A 155 15.89 -0.58 11.10
C LYS A 155 15.36 -0.35 12.52
N SER A 156 15.53 0.85 13.07
CA SER A 156 14.94 1.19 14.36
C SER A 156 13.40 1.08 14.36
N VAL A 157 12.75 1.56 13.30
CA VAL A 157 11.28 1.43 13.13
C VAL A 157 10.85 -0.05 13.07
N PHE A 158 11.60 -0.91 12.37
CA PHE A 158 11.27 -2.34 12.29
C PHE A 158 11.37 -3.01 13.66
N GLU A 159 12.43 -2.74 14.41
CA GLU A 159 12.63 -3.28 15.75
C GLU A 159 11.52 -2.82 16.71
N GLU A 160 11.25 -1.51 16.76
CA GLU A 160 10.20 -0.91 17.59
C GLU A 160 8.82 -1.50 17.29
N LYS A 161 8.51 -1.72 16.01
CA LYS A 161 7.19 -2.20 15.57
C LYS A 161 7.09 -3.73 15.46
N GLY A 162 8.11 -4.46 15.90
CA GLY A 162 8.09 -5.93 15.89
C GLY A 162 8.01 -6.52 14.48
N LEU A 163 8.75 -5.95 13.52
CA LEU A 163 8.83 -6.43 12.15
C LEU A 163 10.13 -7.19 11.89
N ASN A 164 10.05 -8.30 11.18
CA ASN A 164 11.18 -8.90 10.49
C ASN A 164 11.48 -8.11 9.22
N TYR A 165 12.73 -8.07 8.80
CA TYR A 165 13.14 -7.39 7.58
C TYR A 165 14.30 -8.10 6.89
N GLU A 166 14.25 -8.13 5.55
CA GLU A 166 15.27 -8.76 4.70
C GLU A 166 15.57 -7.88 3.50
N LEU A 167 16.85 -7.63 3.21
CA LEU A 167 17.26 -6.87 2.05
C LEU A 167 16.90 -7.62 0.76
N VAL A 168 16.02 -7.07 -0.04
CA VAL A 168 15.71 -7.58 -1.37
C VAL A 168 16.80 -7.21 -2.35
N THR A 169 17.08 -5.90 -2.49
CA THR A 169 18.10 -5.41 -3.41
C THR A 169 18.50 -3.97 -3.11
N GLU A 170 19.62 -3.55 -3.69
CA GLU A 170 20.07 -2.15 -3.76
C GLU A 170 20.23 -1.74 -5.21
N PHE A 171 19.94 -0.49 -5.55
CA PHE A 171 20.04 0.03 -6.91
C PHE A 171 20.13 1.55 -6.94
N HIS A 172 20.53 2.09 -8.08
CA HIS A 172 20.39 3.50 -8.43
C HIS A 172 19.19 3.68 -9.34
N TYR A 173 18.44 4.78 -9.16
CA TYR A 173 17.39 5.10 -10.12
C TYR A 173 17.97 5.35 -11.52
N LEU A 174 17.21 4.92 -12.51
CA LEU A 174 17.45 5.15 -13.92
C LEU A 174 16.43 6.18 -14.43
N LEU A 175 16.79 6.88 -15.48
CA LEU A 175 15.89 7.72 -16.24
C LEU A 175 15.14 6.86 -17.25
N LEU A 176 13.83 6.91 -17.22
CA LEU A 176 12.93 6.26 -18.18
C LEU A 176 12.32 7.31 -19.06
N MET A 177 12.35 7.13 -20.38
CA MET A 177 11.86 8.10 -21.36
C MET A 177 11.45 7.42 -22.65
N ASN A 178 10.78 8.15 -23.54
CA ASN A 178 10.45 7.68 -24.88
C ASN A 178 11.73 7.36 -25.67
N LYS A 179 11.76 6.24 -26.39
CA LYS A 179 12.88 5.84 -27.25
C LYS A 179 13.23 6.87 -28.33
N LYS A 180 12.25 7.68 -28.78
CA LYS A 180 12.44 8.75 -29.78
C LYS A 180 12.91 10.06 -29.15
N SER A 181 12.89 10.19 -27.81
CA SER A 181 13.35 11.39 -27.12
C SER A 181 14.80 11.74 -27.49
N PRO A 182 15.13 13.01 -27.71
CA PRO A 182 16.53 13.45 -27.85
C PRO A 182 17.38 13.02 -26.64
N LEU A 183 16.84 13.13 -25.41
CA LEU A 183 17.48 12.68 -24.18
C LEU A 183 17.86 11.18 -24.25
N GLY A 184 16.98 10.35 -24.83
CA GLY A 184 17.21 8.92 -25.00
C GLY A 184 18.37 8.58 -25.98
N LYS A 185 18.77 9.52 -26.84
CA LYS A 185 19.86 9.35 -27.81
C LYS A 185 21.22 9.84 -27.29
N MET A 186 21.27 10.58 -26.18
CA MET A 186 22.52 11.09 -25.59
C MET A 186 23.39 9.94 -25.09
N GLY A 187 24.68 10.04 -25.23
CA GLY A 187 25.64 9.06 -24.68
C GLY A 187 25.69 9.10 -23.16
N GLU A 188 25.93 10.29 -22.61
CA GLU A 188 25.91 10.58 -21.17
C GLU A 188 24.81 11.59 -20.87
N ILE A 189 24.09 11.40 -19.78
CA ILE A 189 23.05 12.31 -19.29
C ILE A 189 23.46 12.81 -17.92
N ARG A 190 23.38 14.13 -17.71
CA ARG A 190 23.65 14.83 -16.46
C ARG A 190 22.46 15.64 -16.00
N TYR A 191 22.44 16.09 -14.74
CA TYR A 191 21.32 16.88 -14.21
C TYR A 191 20.98 18.13 -15.06
N PRO A 192 21.93 18.94 -15.55
CA PRO A 192 21.61 20.10 -16.40
C PRO A 192 20.83 19.74 -17.66
N ASP A 193 21.07 18.58 -18.25
CA ASP A 193 20.39 18.13 -19.47
C ASP A 193 18.88 17.92 -19.28
N LEU A 194 18.46 17.67 -18.05
CA LEU A 194 17.06 17.41 -17.69
C LEU A 194 16.21 18.69 -17.63
N SER A 195 16.81 19.87 -17.49
CA SER A 195 16.10 21.13 -17.24
C SER A 195 15.09 21.52 -18.33
N SER A 196 15.33 21.11 -19.57
CA SER A 196 14.42 21.37 -20.70
C SER A 196 13.26 20.39 -20.83
N TYR A 197 13.28 19.31 -20.04
CA TYR A 197 12.26 18.25 -20.09
C TYR A 197 11.22 18.36 -18.97
N ILE A 198 10.17 17.56 -19.06
CA ILE A 198 9.11 17.46 -18.05
C ILE A 198 9.34 16.19 -17.25
N GLU A 199 9.50 16.34 -15.94
CA GLU A 199 9.59 15.19 -15.05
C GLU A 199 8.20 14.63 -14.72
N ILE A 200 8.00 13.32 -14.89
CA ILE A 200 6.85 12.61 -14.34
C ILE A 200 7.29 12.08 -12.97
N ALA A 201 6.57 12.46 -11.92
CA ALA A 201 6.89 12.08 -10.55
C ALA A 201 5.65 11.53 -9.82
N HIS A 202 5.86 10.66 -8.83
CA HIS A 202 4.76 10.23 -7.97
C HIS A 202 4.36 11.34 -7.01
N ALA A 203 3.04 11.51 -6.83
CA ALA A 203 2.47 12.60 -6.03
C ALA A 203 2.61 12.40 -4.52
N ASP A 204 2.90 11.17 -4.07
CA ASP A 204 2.95 10.76 -2.66
C ASP A 204 4.30 10.15 -2.24
N PRO A 205 5.45 10.79 -2.51
CA PRO A 205 6.74 10.33 -1.99
C PRO A 205 6.73 10.37 -0.46
N TYR A 206 7.57 9.54 0.16
CA TYR A 206 7.74 9.52 1.61
C TYR A 206 9.21 9.48 2.00
N VAL A 207 9.63 10.47 2.76
CA VAL A 207 10.93 10.55 3.43
C VAL A 207 10.66 10.69 4.93
N PRO A 208 11.36 9.93 5.80
CA PRO A 208 11.19 10.03 7.24
C PRO A 208 11.41 11.44 7.77
N SER A 209 10.57 11.83 8.72
CA SER A 209 10.66 13.11 9.45
C SER A 209 10.48 14.39 8.62
N LEU A 210 10.16 14.29 7.34
CA LEU A 210 9.93 15.44 6.49
C LEU A 210 8.44 15.64 6.18
N ALA A 211 8.00 16.90 6.14
CA ALA A 211 6.72 17.28 5.60
C ALA A 211 6.70 17.06 4.08
N LEU A 212 5.52 16.84 3.48
CA LEU A 212 5.40 16.55 2.04
C LEU A 212 6.06 17.60 1.14
N SER A 213 6.02 18.87 1.54
CA SER A 213 6.68 19.98 0.84
C SER A 213 8.20 19.86 0.82
N GLU A 214 8.78 19.39 1.93
CA GLU A 214 10.22 19.19 2.07
C GLU A 214 10.70 17.90 1.40
N VAL A 215 9.87 16.84 1.48
CA VAL A 215 10.11 15.59 0.74
C VAL A 215 10.24 15.83 -0.75
N LYS A 216 9.41 16.71 -1.31
CA LYS A 216 9.49 17.09 -2.72
C LYS A 216 10.81 17.78 -3.05
N LYS A 217 11.33 18.62 -2.17
CA LYS A 217 12.66 19.28 -2.36
C LYS A 217 13.81 18.29 -2.28
N GLU A 218 13.74 17.31 -1.37
CA GLU A 218 14.81 16.33 -1.18
C GLU A 218 14.84 15.26 -2.27
N GLU A 219 13.68 14.76 -2.69
CA GLU A 219 13.56 13.68 -3.67
C GLU A 219 13.57 14.16 -5.13
N LEU A 220 13.22 15.43 -5.39
CA LEU A 220 13.10 16.00 -6.72
C LEU A 220 14.21 17.03 -6.97
N PRO A 221 14.98 16.93 -8.06
CA PRO A 221 16.01 17.90 -8.41
C PRO A 221 15.44 19.33 -8.52
N ASP A 222 16.09 20.31 -7.91
CA ASP A 222 15.64 21.72 -7.92
C ASP A 222 15.72 22.38 -9.31
N ASN A 223 16.52 21.79 -10.23
CA ASN A 223 16.71 22.32 -11.58
C ASN A 223 15.59 21.93 -12.56
N ILE A 224 14.51 21.29 -12.10
CA ILE A 224 13.37 20.89 -12.93
C ILE A 224 12.15 21.74 -12.60
N ASP A 225 11.77 22.61 -13.50
CA ASP A 225 10.64 23.54 -13.31
C ASP A 225 9.28 22.98 -13.76
N ARG A 226 9.30 21.93 -14.60
CA ARG A 226 8.10 21.34 -15.18
C ARG A 226 7.90 19.92 -14.70
N ARG A 227 6.76 19.64 -14.02
CA ARG A 227 6.44 18.31 -13.49
C ARG A 227 4.99 17.94 -13.74
N ILE A 228 4.80 16.63 -14.00
CA ILE A 228 3.49 15.96 -14.01
C ILE A 228 3.47 15.00 -12.82
N PHE A 229 2.55 15.22 -11.88
CA PHE A 229 2.39 14.32 -10.75
C PHE A 229 1.35 13.24 -11.05
N VAL A 230 1.74 11.97 -10.86
CA VAL A 230 0.88 10.79 -11.04
C VAL A 230 0.73 10.03 -9.73
N PHE A 231 -0.42 9.41 -9.53
CA PHE A 231 -0.67 8.53 -8.39
C PHE A 231 -0.52 7.06 -8.77
N GLU A 232 -0.95 6.69 -9.97
CA GLU A 232 -0.99 5.31 -10.44
C GLU A 232 0.16 5.01 -11.40
N ARG A 233 0.78 3.83 -11.23
CA ARG A 233 1.91 3.43 -12.08
C ARG A 233 1.54 3.24 -13.55
N ALA A 234 0.31 2.79 -13.85
CA ALA A 234 -0.12 2.57 -15.22
C ALA A 234 -0.05 3.84 -16.07
N SER A 235 -0.51 4.98 -15.53
CA SER A 235 -0.53 6.27 -16.24
C SER A 235 0.86 6.76 -16.65
N GLN A 236 1.93 6.40 -15.93
CA GLN A 236 3.29 6.83 -16.27
C GLN A 236 3.76 6.31 -17.63
N PHE A 237 3.40 5.06 -17.97
CA PHE A 237 3.83 4.46 -19.24
C PHE A 237 3.14 5.09 -20.44
N GLU A 238 1.85 5.40 -20.30
CA GLU A 238 1.08 6.12 -21.32
C GLU A 238 1.65 7.52 -21.57
N LEU A 239 1.93 8.28 -20.50
CA LEU A 239 2.48 9.63 -20.61
C LEU A 239 3.87 9.62 -21.23
N LEU A 240 4.77 8.71 -20.80
CA LEU A 240 6.11 8.58 -21.36
C LEU A 240 6.10 8.14 -22.83
N SER A 241 5.14 7.27 -23.22
CA SER A 241 5.01 6.80 -24.59
C SER A 241 4.48 7.88 -25.52
N ALA A 242 3.53 8.70 -25.03
CA ALA A 242 2.89 9.74 -25.83
C ALA A 242 3.73 11.01 -26.02
N ASN A 243 4.65 11.31 -25.09
CA ASN A 243 5.40 12.56 -25.08
C ASN A 243 6.92 12.34 -25.02
N THR A 244 7.64 12.78 -26.07
CA THR A 244 9.10 12.65 -26.19
C THR A 244 9.87 13.59 -25.27
N ASP A 245 9.22 14.61 -24.71
CA ASP A 245 9.84 15.61 -23.83
C ASP A 245 9.66 15.28 -22.34
N THR A 246 9.23 14.06 -22.03
CA THR A 246 9.06 13.59 -20.65
C THR A 246 10.10 12.56 -20.26
N PHE A 247 10.42 12.55 -18.97
CA PHE A 247 11.23 11.50 -18.33
C PHE A 247 10.71 11.19 -16.92
N MET A 248 11.13 10.06 -16.38
CA MET A 248 10.82 9.66 -15.01
C MET A 248 11.99 8.90 -14.37
N TRP A 249 12.21 9.11 -13.07
CA TRP A 249 13.12 8.30 -12.27
C TRP A 249 12.46 6.98 -11.87
N VAL A 250 13.08 5.85 -12.23
CA VAL A 250 12.53 4.52 -12.00
C VAL A 250 13.59 3.55 -11.44
N SER A 251 13.16 2.56 -10.67
CA SER A 251 13.96 1.34 -10.51
C SER A 251 14.04 0.59 -11.86
N PRO A 252 15.03 -0.29 -12.06
CA PRO A 252 15.15 -1.01 -13.32
C PRO A 252 13.84 -1.59 -13.83
N VAL A 253 13.58 -1.39 -15.12
CA VAL A 253 12.36 -1.80 -15.82
C VAL A 253 12.66 -2.98 -16.73
N PRO A 254 11.85 -4.05 -16.75
CA PRO A 254 12.00 -5.19 -17.67
C PRO A 254 11.99 -4.77 -19.15
N ASP A 255 12.88 -5.38 -19.95
CA ASP A 255 13.01 -5.08 -21.38
C ASP A 255 11.70 -5.29 -22.15
N THR A 256 10.93 -6.33 -21.80
CA THR A 256 9.60 -6.58 -22.38
C THR A 256 8.63 -5.43 -22.19
N LEU A 257 8.75 -4.69 -21.08
CA LEU A 257 7.92 -3.52 -20.80
C LEU A 257 8.42 -2.30 -21.58
N LEU A 258 9.76 -2.13 -21.66
CA LEU A 258 10.40 -1.08 -22.47
C LEU A 258 10.00 -1.20 -23.96
N GLU A 259 10.06 -2.41 -24.51
CA GLU A 259 9.65 -2.68 -25.90
C GLU A 259 8.16 -2.40 -26.12
N ARG A 260 7.28 -2.89 -25.22
CA ARG A 260 5.83 -2.71 -25.31
C ARG A 260 5.42 -1.25 -25.42
N TYR A 261 6.08 -0.38 -24.67
CA TYR A 261 5.72 1.04 -24.58
C TYR A 261 6.66 1.95 -25.43
N GLY A 262 7.60 1.37 -26.16
CA GLY A 262 8.56 2.14 -26.96
C GLY A 262 9.46 3.06 -26.11
N LEU A 263 9.88 2.58 -24.95
CA LEU A 263 10.68 3.31 -23.98
C LEU A 263 12.13 2.84 -23.94
N VAL A 264 12.98 3.66 -23.34
CA VAL A 264 14.39 3.35 -23.05
C VAL A 264 14.73 3.83 -21.65
N GLN A 265 15.59 3.08 -20.96
CA GLN A 265 16.12 3.49 -19.65
C GLN A 265 17.63 3.74 -19.75
N LYS A 266 18.10 4.80 -19.07
CA LYS A 266 19.50 5.23 -19.05
C LYS A 266 19.94 5.67 -17.65
N ARG A 267 21.24 5.61 -17.40
CA ARG A 267 21.83 6.18 -16.18
C ARG A 267 21.97 7.69 -16.33
N CYS A 268 21.78 8.41 -15.22
CA CYS A 268 22.25 9.78 -15.10
C CYS A 268 23.59 9.75 -14.35
N CYS A 269 24.63 10.34 -14.93
CA CYS A 269 26.00 10.26 -14.39
C CYS A 269 26.11 10.93 -13.00
N ASP A 270 25.31 11.96 -12.77
CA ASP A 270 25.35 12.72 -11.51
C ASP A 270 24.54 12.05 -10.38
N ASN A 271 23.71 11.03 -10.70
CA ASN A 271 22.89 10.36 -9.69
C ASN A 271 23.69 9.28 -8.96
N GLN A 272 24.20 9.65 -7.78
CA GLN A 272 24.94 8.74 -6.88
C GLN A 272 24.07 8.16 -5.76
N ARG A 273 22.79 8.57 -5.65
CA ARG A 273 21.90 8.12 -4.58
C ARG A 273 21.53 6.66 -4.77
N LYS A 274 21.83 5.85 -3.76
CA LYS A 274 21.49 4.44 -3.71
C LYS A 274 20.18 4.23 -2.92
N TYR A 275 19.32 3.36 -3.44
CA TYR A 275 18.06 2.98 -2.82
C TYR A 275 18.07 1.51 -2.42
N ARG A 276 17.34 1.18 -1.37
CA ARG A 276 17.12 -0.17 -0.86
C ARG A 276 15.66 -0.55 -0.97
N ASP A 277 15.40 -1.75 -1.48
CA ASP A 277 14.12 -2.43 -1.34
C ASP A 277 14.26 -3.51 -0.28
N VAL A 278 13.40 -3.46 0.74
CA VAL A 278 13.46 -4.32 1.92
C VAL A 278 12.10 -4.99 2.12
N LEU A 279 12.10 -6.32 2.17
CA LEU A 279 10.94 -7.12 2.51
C LEU A 279 10.69 -7.00 4.02
N ILE A 280 9.44 -6.79 4.42
CA ILE A 280 9.02 -6.71 5.83
C ILE A 280 7.78 -7.56 6.08
N TYR A 281 7.67 -8.14 7.28
CA TYR A 281 6.50 -8.86 7.79
C TYR A 281 6.54 -8.90 9.31
N LYS A 282 5.40 -9.16 9.97
CA LYS A 282 5.34 -9.24 11.45
C LYS A 282 6.20 -10.35 12.00
N LYS A 283 6.86 -10.17 13.15
CA LYS A 283 7.73 -11.19 13.77
C LYS A 283 6.99 -12.49 14.10
N GLU A 284 5.73 -12.40 14.50
CA GLU A 284 4.87 -13.54 14.78
C GLU A 284 4.32 -14.25 13.53
N TYR A 285 4.44 -13.63 12.35
CA TYR A 285 3.97 -14.22 11.11
C TYR A 285 4.94 -15.27 10.57
N ARG A 286 4.42 -16.47 10.32
CA ARG A 286 5.16 -17.55 9.66
C ARG A 286 4.89 -17.51 8.17
N LEU A 287 5.95 -17.39 7.38
CA LEU A 287 5.85 -17.41 5.94
C LEU A 287 5.22 -18.72 5.44
N THR A 288 4.22 -18.59 4.58
CA THR A 288 3.51 -19.70 3.94
C THR A 288 4.25 -20.18 2.69
N GLU A 289 3.82 -21.29 2.10
CA GLU A 289 4.34 -21.78 0.80
C GLU A 289 4.16 -20.73 -0.31
N LEU A 290 3.03 -20.01 -0.32
CA LEU A 290 2.78 -18.93 -1.29
C LEU A 290 3.75 -17.76 -1.12
N ASP A 291 4.08 -17.41 0.12
CA ASP A 291 5.06 -16.36 0.40
C ASP A 291 6.45 -16.75 -0.11
N HIS A 292 6.88 -17.98 0.15
CA HIS A 292 8.15 -18.52 -0.35
C HIS A 292 8.19 -18.58 -1.88
N LEU A 293 7.07 -18.96 -2.52
CA LEU A 293 6.97 -18.99 -3.98
C LEU A 293 7.12 -17.57 -4.56
N PHE A 294 6.42 -16.59 -3.98
CA PHE A 294 6.58 -15.18 -4.40
C PHE A 294 8.00 -14.66 -4.18
N ILE A 295 8.61 -14.90 -3.02
CA ILE A 295 10.00 -14.49 -2.72
C ILE A 295 10.97 -15.11 -3.72
N THR A 296 10.74 -16.35 -4.12
CA THR A 296 11.54 -17.03 -5.15
C THR A 296 11.44 -16.31 -6.49
N GLU A 297 10.24 -15.95 -6.95
CA GLU A 297 10.05 -15.20 -8.20
C GLU A 297 10.60 -13.77 -8.11
N LEU A 298 10.49 -13.12 -6.94
CA LEU A 298 11.12 -11.83 -6.68
C LEU A 298 12.65 -11.90 -6.81
N CYS A 299 13.26 -12.95 -6.27
CA CYS A 299 14.71 -13.19 -6.41
C CYS A 299 15.14 -13.46 -7.85
N LYS A 300 14.32 -14.15 -8.64
CA LYS A 300 14.57 -14.35 -10.08
C LYS A 300 14.49 -13.03 -10.85
N SER A 301 13.41 -12.28 -10.64
CA SER A 301 13.18 -11.00 -11.31
C SER A 301 14.28 -9.98 -10.99
N LYS A 302 14.67 -9.83 -9.70
CA LYS A 302 15.76 -8.91 -9.37
C LYS A 302 17.09 -9.28 -10.05
N ARG A 303 17.43 -10.57 -10.16
CA ARG A 303 18.68 -11.01 -10.85
C ARG A 303 18.67 -10.70 -12.34
N LEU A 304 17.50 -10.68 -12.97
CA LEU A 304 17.37 -10.35 -14.39
C LEU A 304 17.54 -8.85 -14.65
N TYR A 305 16.99 -8.01 -13.81
CA TYR A 305 16.80 -6.60 -14.12
C TYR A 305 17.59 -5.63 -13.23
N VAL A 306 17.95 -6.01 -12.01
CA VAL A 306 18.71 -5.17 -11.07
C VAL A 306 20.15 -5.66 -11.03
N LYS A 307 21.02 -4.97 -11.78
CA LYS A 307 22.47 -5.28 -11.89
C LYS A 307 23.28 -4.25 -11.11
#